data_360f48b9c7ae967e1f0e1f5baac76f27
#
_entry.id   360f48b9c7ae967e1f0e1f5baac76f27
#
_cell.length_a   1.000
_cell.length_b   1.000
_cell.length_c   1.000
_cell.angle_alpha   90.00
_cell.angle_beta   90.00
_cell.angle_gamma   90.00
#
_symmetry.space_group_name_H-M   'P 1'
#
loop_
_entity.id
_entity.type
_entity.pdbx_description
1 polymer ?
#
loop_
_entity_poly.entity_id
_entity_poly.type
_entity_poly.pdbx_seq_one_letter_code
_entity_poly.pdbx_strand_id
1 'polypeptide(L)'
;MNVKSIIIVVIGLLVSVTAYSQQPKETTMDLLTHTVWEHGKPIYGDYCQISYTDSIVTLLYKNADDEMKTLTWRYYLTNKEEYTFDKSKIGKRVNGSYYMAMNPYGAFTSFKIVELSKDKLAIVAIRVNGGERTPGAAWVYTPLKR
;
A
#
# COMPACT_ATOMS: atom_id res chain seq x y z
N MET A 1 2.75 41.65 39.87
CA MET A 1 2.52 40.56 38.95
C MET A 1 2.50 39.25 39.72
N ASN A 2 1.40 38.52 39.65
CA ASN A 2 1.20 37.33 40.49
C ASN A 2 1.84 36.11 39.82
N VAL A 3 2.80 35.47 40.46
CA VAL A 3 3.54 34.29 39.94
C VAL A 3 2.60 33.15 39.51
N LYS A 4 1.43 33.03 40.13
CA LYS A 4 0.39 32.06 39.74
C LYS A 4 -0.16 32.27 38.31
N SER A 5 -0.23 33.52 37.84
CA SER A 5 -0.73 33.81 36.49
C SER A 5 0.30 33.46 35.39
N ILE A 6 1.58 33.52 35.70
CA ILE A 6 2.65 33.16 34.77
C ILE A 6 2.71 31.64 34.52
N ILE A 7 2.48 30.85 35.60
CA ILE A 7 2.48 29.38 35.52
C ILE A 7 1.32 28.86 34.66
N ILE A 8 0.14 29.48 34.74
CA ILE A 8 -1.03 29.11 33.94
C ILE A 8 -0.82 29.38 32.48
N VAL A 9 -0.16 30.47 32.09
CA VAL A 9 0.15 30.82 30.71
C VAL A 9 1.17 29.85 30.11
N VAL A 10 2.17 29.41 30.87
CA VAL A 10 3.19 28.45 30.42
C VAL A 10 2.59 27.05 30.21
N ILE A 11 1.69 26.61 31.11
CA ILE A 11 0.99 25.33 30.98
C ILE A 11 0.03 25.34 29.75
N GLY A 12 -0.66 26.43 29.51
CA GLY A 12 -1.53 26.61 28.35
C GLY A 12 -0.76 26.56 27.02
N LEU A 13 0.43 27.16 26.97
CA LEU A 13 1.31 27.10 25.78
C LEU A 13 1.88 25.70 25.53
N LEU A 14 2.25 24.96 26.55
CA LEU A 14 2.74 23.59 26.45
C LEU A 14 1.64 22.62 25.95
N VAL A 15 0.40 22.79 26.36
CA VAL A 15 -0.74 21.97 25.93
C VAL A 15 -1.08 22.24 24.46
N SER A 16 -0.97 23.47 23.98
CA SER A 16 -1.23 23.80 22.56
C SER A 16 -0.15 23.27 21.62
N VAL A 17 1.11 23.18 22.06
CA VAL A 17 2.20 22.60 21.25
C VAL A 17 2.06 21.07 21.14
N THR A 18 1.63 20.38 22.20
CA THR A 18 1.41 18.93 22.15
C THR A 18 0.20 18.53 21.30
N ALA A 19 -0.83 19.37 21.19
CA ALA A 19 -1.98 19.11 20.33
C ALA A 19 -1.62 19.17 18.81
N TYR A 20 -0.65 19.99 18.42
CA TYR A 20 -0.18 20.11 17.03
C TYR A 20 0.69 18.92 16.55
N SER A 21 1.31 18.17 17.46
CA SER A 21 2.19 17.05 17.12
C SER A 21 1.47 15.71 16.96
N GLN A 22 0.14 15.64 17.13
CA GLN A 22 -0.66 14.42 17.11
C GLN A 22 -1.56 14.29 15.87
N GLN A 23 -1.17 14.82 14.70
CA GLN A 23 -1.85 14.43 13.46
C GLN A 23 -1.62 12.93 13.24
N PRO A 24 -2.69 12.13 13.04
CA PRO A 24 -2.53 10.70 12.77
C PRO A 24 -1.68 10.52 11.53
N LYS A 25 -0.58 9.78 11.66
CA LYS A 25 0.26 9.42 10.52
C LYS A 25 -0.56 8.54 9.58
N GLU A 26 -0.58 8.88 8.29
CA GLU A 26 -1.23 8.05 7.27
C GLU A 26 -0.70 6.61 7.34
N THR A 27 -1.62 5.65 7.33
CA THR A 27 -1.27 4.23 7.33
C THR A 27 -0.92 3.76 5.92
N THR A 28 -0.24 2.62 5.82
CA THR A 28 0.01 1.96 4.54
C THR A 28 -1.29 1.73 3.75
N MET A 29 -2.34 1.29 4.45
CA MET A 29 -3.65 1.05 3.84
C MET A 29 -4.27 2.35 3.30
N ASP A 30 -4.17 3.45 4.02
CA ASP A 30 -4.70 4.74 3.57
C ASP A 30 -4.00 5.21 2.29
N LEU A 31 -2.68 5.13 2.24
CA LEU A 31 -1.90 5.49 1.04
C LEU A 31 -2.24 4.60 -0.16
N LEU A 32 -2.44 3.31 0.04
CA LEU A 32 -2.80 2.38 -1.04
C LEU A 32 -4.21 2.60 -1.55
N THR A 33 -5.20 2.77 -0.66
CA THR A 33 -6.63 2.74 -1.00
C THR A 33 -7.17 4.07 -1.53
N HIS A 34 -6.53 5.19 -1.21
CA HIS A 34 -7.00 6.51 -1.66
C HIS A 34 -6.48 6.93 -3.03
N THR A 35 -5.67 6.08 -3.67
CA THR A 35 -5.00 6.41 -4.93
C THR A 35 -5.21 5.30 -5.95
N VAL A 36 -5.53 5.68 -7.18
CA VAL A 36 -5.37 4.80 -8.35
C VAL A 36 -3.96 5.03 -8.89
N TRP A 37 -3.22 3.96 -9.02
CA TRP A 37 -1.82 3.98 -9.41
C TRP A 37 -1.67 3.58 -10.88
N GLU A 38 -0.84 4.28 -11.63
CA GLU A 38 -0.54 3.95 -13.02
C GLU A 38 0.95 3.70 -13.25
N HIS A 39 1.25 2.79 -14.15
CA HIS A 39 2.60 2.57 -14.65
C HIS A 39 2.82 3.41 -15.91
N GLY A 40 3.89 4.19 -15.97
CA GLY A 40 4.06 5.29 -16.92
C GLY A 40 4.22 4.92 -18.40
N LYS A 41 4.44 3.64 -18.75
CA LYS A 41 4.38 3.12 -20.11
C LYS A 41 3.85 1.70 -20.07
N PRO A 42 2.72 1.41 -20.71
CA PRO A 42 2.26 0.03 -20.87
C PRO A 42 3.26 -0.70 -21.77
N ILE A 43 4.17 -1.44 -21.13
CA ILE A 43 4.91 -2.46 -21.81
C ILE A 43 3.98 -3.66 -21.93
N TYR A 44 4.00 -4.31 -23.04
CA TYR A 44 3.21 -5.48 -23.36
C TYR A 44 3.15 -6.48 -22.20
N GLY A 45 1.95 -6.77 -21.70
CA GLY A 45 1.74 -7.64 -20.55
C GLY A 45 1.92 -7.01 -19.18
N ASP A 46 2.28 -5.73 -19.09
CA ASP A 46 2.40 -5.03 -17.83
C ASP A 46 1.05 -4.43 -17.36
N TYR A 47 0.90 -4.34 -16.06
CA TYR A 47 -0.28 -3.73 -15.47
C TYR A 47 -0.25 -2.22 -15.66
N CYS A 48 -1.21 -1.71 -16.43
CA CYS A 48 -1.33 -0.27 -16.69
C CYS A 48 -1.76 0.49 -15.45
N GLN A 49 -2.67 -0.09 -14.66
CA GLN A 49 -3.20 0.52 -13.44
C GLN A 49 -3.37 -0.53 -12.35
N ILE A 50 -3.19 -0.09 -11.11
CA ILE A 50 -3.44 -0.89 -9.92
C ILE A 50 -4.22 -0.05 -8.91
N SER A 51 -5.25 -0.62 -8.31
CA SER A 51 -6.03 0.01 -7.26
C SER A 51 -6.31 -0.96 -6.14
N TYR A 52 -6.46 -0.44 -4.92
CA TYR A 52 -6.65 -1.23 -3.72
C TYR A 52 -7.91 -0.79 -2.98
N THR A 53 -8.65 -1.77 -2.46
CA THR A 53 -9.58 -1.61 -1.36
C THR A 53 -8.96 -2.19 -0.10
N ASP A 54 -9.68 -2.29 1.01
CA ASP A 54 -9.18 -2.93 2.23
C ASP A 54 -8.89 -4.44 2.06
N SER A 55 -9.43 -5.09 1.02
CA SER A 55 -9.36 -6.54 0.83
C SER A 55 -9.06 -7.02 -0.59
N ILE A 56 -9.12 -6.12 -1.56
CA ILE A 56 -9.01 -6.45 -2.98
C ILE A 56 -7.99 -5.52 -3.65
N VAL A 57 -7.12 -6.11 -4.45
CA VAL A 57 -6.31 -5.40 -5.43
C VAL A 57 -6.85 -5.67 -6.83
N THR A 58 -7.08 -4.62 -7.58
CA THR A 58 -7.57 -4.67 -8.96
C THR A 58 -6.47 -4.20 -9.89
N LEU A 59 -6.18 -5.01 -10.89
CA LEU A 59 -5.13 -4.80 -11.88
C LEU A 59 -5.80 -4.62 -13.25
N LEU A 60 -5.56 -3.50 -13.88
CA LEU A 60 -6.01 -3.20 -15.24
C LEU A 60 -4.81 -3.26 -16.19
N TYR A 61 -4.87 -4.10 -17.21
CA TYR A 61 -3.77 -4.31 -18.13
C TYR A 61 -4.25 -4.49 -19.59
N LYS A 62 -3.36 -4.30 -20.53
CA LYS A 62 -3.59 -4.65 -21.93
C LYS A 62 -3.10 -6.08 -22.20
N ASN A 63 -3.94 -6.86 -22.87
CA ASN A 63 -3.56 -8.19 -23.36
C ASN A 63 -2.85 -8.13 -24.74
N ALA A 64 -2.56 -9.33 -25.28
CA ALA A 64 -1.91 -9.49 -26.58
C ALA A 64 -2.67 -8.87 -27.76
N ASP A 65 -3.99 -8.79 -27.66
CA ASP A 65 -4.88 -8.28 -28.69
C ASP A 65 -5.18 -6.79 -28.53
N ASP A 66 -4.40 -6.09 -27.69
CA ASP A 66 -4.57 -4.67 -27.34
C ASP A 66 -5.89 -4.35 -26.60
N GLU A 67 -6.53 -5.37 -26.04
CA GLU A 67 -7.75 -5.23 -25.26
C GLU A 67 -7.45 -5.00 -23.78
N MET A 68 -8.21 -4.08 -23.14
CA MET A 68 -8.14 -3.86 -21.70
C MET A 68 -8.81 -4.99 -20.94
N LYS A 69 -8.07 -5.58 -20.01
CA LYS A 69 -8.54 -6.67 -19.11
C LYS A 69 -8.35 -6.27 -17.67
N THR A 70 -9.21 -6.81 -16.82
CA THR A 70 -9.19 -6.59 -15.37
C THR A 70 -8.93 -7.91 -14.65
N LEU A 71 -7.99 -7.89 -13.71
CA LEU A 71 -7.76 -8.97 -12.75
C LEU A 71 -8.06 -8.47 -11.35
N THR A 72 -8.70 -9.30 -10.56
CA THR A 72 -9.07 -9.00 -9.16
C THR A 72 -8.52 -10.08 -8.25
N TRP A 73 -7.69 -9.68 -7.29
CA TRP A 73 -7.06 -10.55 -6.33
C TRP A 73 -7.46 -10.15 -4.92
N ARG A 74 -7.67 -11.10 -4.06
CA ARG A 74 -7.84 -10.86 -2.62
C ARG A 74 -6.47 -10.67 -1.99
N TYR A 75 -6.33 -9.73 -1.06
CA TYR A 75 -5.03 -9.46 -0.44
C TYR A 75 -5.15 -9.06 1.02
N TYR A 76 -4.02 -9.07 1.70
CA TYR A 76 -3.84 -8.49 3.02
C TYR A 76 -2.41 -7.96 3.18
N LEU A 77 -2.25 -6.96 4.03
CA LEU A 77 -0.95 -6.39 4.41
C LEU A 77 -0.33 -7.18 5.56
N THR A 78 0.99 -7.27 5.55
CA THR A 78 1.77 -7.84 6.66
C THR A 78 2.99 -6.96 6.97
N ASN A 79 3.47 -7.04 8.20
CA ASN A 79 4.68 -6.34 8.63
C ASN A 79 5.96 -7.19 8.48
N LYS A 80 5.83 -8.42 8.01
CA LYS A 80 6.92 -9.36 7.76
C LYS A 80 6.61 -10.22 6.55
N GLU A 81 7.65 -10.80 5.97
CA GLU A 81 7.52 -11.78 4.90
C GLU A 81 6.78 -13.04 5.37
N GLU A 82 5.81 -13.50 4.61
CA GLU A 82 5.04 -14.71 4.87
C GLU A 82 5.16 -15.71 3.72
N TYR A 83 5.07 -17.00 4.05
CA TYR A 83 5.28 -18.11 3.11
C TYR A 83 3.97 -18.81 2.73
N THR A 84 2.92 -18.59 3.49
CA THR A 84 1.59 -19.19 3.30
C THR A 84 0.54 -18.09 3.34
N PHE A 85 -0.54 -18.29 2.57
CA PHE A 85 -1.63 -17.32 2.51
C PHE A 85 -2.66 -17.60 3.62
N ASP A 86 -2.91 -16.62 4.46
CA ASP A 86 -3.86 -16.68 5.57
C ASP A 86 -5.12 -15.85 5.27
N LYS A 87 -6.19 -16.52 4.86
CA LYS A 87 -7.46 -15.86 4.51
C LYS A 87 -8.06 -15.05 5.66
N SER A 88 -7.75 -15.39 6.91
CA SER A 88 -8.28 -14.66 8.08
C SER A 88 -7.74 -13.25 8.21
N LYS A 89 -6.64 -12.94 7.56
CA LYS A 89 -5.99 -11.61 7.56
C LYS A 89 -6.57 -10.64 6.55
N ILE A 90 -7.37 -11.12 5.59
CA ILE A 90 -7.95 -10.27 4.55
C ILE A 90 -8.86 -9.20 5.19
N GLY A 91 -8.69 -7.95 4.76
CA GLY A 91 -9.49 -6.81 5.23
C GLY A 91 -9.04 -6.22 6.57
N LYS A 92 -8.03 -6.77 7.22
CA LYS A 92 -7.47 -6.20 8.45
C LYS A 92 -6.52 -5.06 8.12
N ARG A 93 -6.68 -3.94 8.81
CA ARG A 93 -5.83 -2.77 8.65
C ARG A 93 -4.55 -2.92 9.48
N VAL A 94 -3.45 -3.22 8.82
CA VAL A 94 -2.12 -3.38 9.41
C VAL A 94 -1.16 -2.45 8.69
N ASN A 95 -0.28 -1.78 9.44
CA ASN A 95 0.87 -1.09 8.84
C ASN A 95 1.93 -2.13 8.51
N GLY A 96 2.23 -2.29 7.21
CA GLY A 96 3.18 -3.29 6.77
C GLY A 96 3.87 -2.91 5.47
N SER A 97 5.06 -3.46 5.28
CA SER A 97 5.87 -3.29 4.07
C SER A 97 5.72 -4.45 3.10
N TYR A 98 4.83 -5.38 3.38
CA TYR A 98 4.56 -6.54 2.55
C TYR A 98 3.06 -6.71 2.33
N TYR A 99 2.68 -7.34 1.24
CA TYR A 99 1.34 -7.85 1.08
C TYR A 99 1.33 -9.20 0.35
N MET A 100 0.32 -9.98 0.66
CA MET A 100 0.04 -11.27 0.04
C MET A 100 -1.20 -11.13 -0.82
N ALA A 101 -1.12 -11.49 -2.10
CA ALA A 101 -2.26 -11.45 -3.01
C ALA A 101 -2.52 -12.83 -3.61
N MET A 102 -3.78 -13.26 -3.59
CA MET A 102 -4.23 -14.54 -4.14
C MET A 102 -5.19 -14.32 -5.29
N ASN A 103 -4.92 -14.96 -6.41
CA ASN A 103 -5.81 -14.96 -7.57
C ASN A 103 -7.04 -15.86 -7.34
N PRO A 104 -8.07 -15.78 -8.21
CA PRO A 104 -9.27 -16.64 -8.08
C PRO A 104 -9.00 -18.14 -8.17
N TYR A 105 -7.87 -18.56 -8.72
CA TYR A 105 -7.48 -19.96 -8.86
C TYR A 105 -6.69 -20.51 -7.66
N GLY A 106 -6.43 -19.67 -6.66
CA GLY A 106 -5.73 -20.07 -5.44
C GLY A 106 -4.21 -19.95 -5.47
N ALA A 107 -3.63 -19.49 -6.57
CA ALA A 107 -2.22 -19.12 -6.60
C ALA A 107 -2.00 -17.77 -5.90
N PHE A 108 -0.93 -17.65 -5.11
CA PHE A 108 -0.65 -16.44 -4.37
C PHE A 108 0.80 -15.95 -4.58
N THR A 109 0.96 -14.66 -4.46
CA THR A 109 2.26 -13.98 -4.59
C THR A 109 2.49 -13.09 -3.39
N SER A 110 3.70 -13.13 -2.86
CA SER A 110 4.17 -12.20 -1.83
C SER A 110 4.87 -11.04 -2.49
N PHE A 111 4.47 -9.84 -2.12
CA PHE A 111 5.07 -8.60 -2.59
C PHE A 111 5.72 -7.85 -1.44
N LYS A 112 6.85 -7.22 -1.73
CA LYS A 112 7.46 -6.21 -0.88
C LYS A 112 7.13 -4.84 -1.43
N ILE A 113 6.65 -3.95 -0.56
CA ILE A 113 6.49 -2.53 -0.85
C ILE A 113 7.84 -1.88 -0.58
N VAL A 114 8.55 -1.54 -1.65
CA VAL A 114 9.89 -0.94 -1.58
C VAL A 114 9.80 0.53 -1.24
N GLU A 115 8.79 1.20 -1.79
CA GLU A 115 8.53 2.61 -1.56
C GLU A 115 7.02 2.87 -1.63
N LEU A 116 6.50 3.66 -0.70
CA LEU A 116 5.12 4.12 -0.70
C LEU A 116 5.03 5.52 -0.12
N SER A 117 4.54 6.43 -0.94
CA SER A 117 4.24 7.82 -0.58
C SER A 117 2.97 8.26 -1.31
N LYS A 118 2.57 9.51 -1.16
CA LYS A 118 1.46 10.08 -1.94
C LYS A 118 1.74 10.13 -3.44
N ASP A 119 3.02 10.12 -3.84
CA ASP A 119 3.46 10.35 -5.22
C ASP A 119 4.04 9.11 -5.88
N LYS A 120 4.28 8.04 -5.13
CA LYS A 120 4.97 6.86 -5.65
C LYS A 120 4.62 5.59 -4.91
N LEU A 121 4.39 4.53 -5.67
CA LEU A 121 4.32 3.15 -5.20
C LEU A 121 5.33 2.32 -5.97
N ALA A 122 6.25 1.67 -5.27
CA ALA A 122 7.18 0.70 -5.86
C ALA A 122 7.03 -0.65 -5.17
N ILE A 123 6.77 -1.69 -5.93
CA ILE A 123 6.56 -3.06 -5.44
C ILE A 123 7.44 -4.05 -6.18
N VAL A 124 7.82 -5.11 -5.50
CA VAL A 124 8.54 -6.24 -6.07
C VAL A 124 7.93 -7.56 -5.61
N ALA A 125 7.71 -8.49 -6.53
CA ALA A 125 7.30 -9.84 -6.17
C ALA A 125 8.51 -10.61 -5.64
N ILE A 126 8.39 -11.15 -4.42
CA ILE A 126 9.49 -11.84 -3.73
C ILE A 126 9.28 -13.35 -3.64
N ARG A 127 8.02 -13.82 -3.67
CA ARG A 127 7.67 -15.25 -3.65
C ARG A 127 6.43 -15.51 -4.49
N VAL A 128 6.38 -16.71 -5.06
CA VAL A 128 5.19 -17.24 -5.74
C VAL A 128 4.84 -18.57 -5.09
N ASN A 129 3.61 -18.72 -4.59
CA ASN A 129 3.14 -19.90 -3.85
C ASN A 129 4.10 -20.32 -2.72
N GLY A 130 4.68 -19.35 -2.01
CA GLY A 130 5.65 -19.57 -0.94
C GLY A 130 7.07 -19.91 -1.38
N GLY A 131 7.30 -20.19 -2.67
CA GLY A 131 8.62 -20.47 -3.23
C GLY A 131 9.42 -19.21 -3.50
N GLU A 132 10.75 -19.29 -3.44
CA GLU A 132 11.63 -18.18 -3.76
C GLU A 132 11.49 -17.78 -5.23
N ARG A 133 11.51 -16.48 -5.45
CA ARG A 133 11.61 -15.88 -6.78
C ARG A 133 12.85 -14.98 -6.81
N THR A 134 13.64 -15.09 -7.87
CA THR A 134 14.70 -14.11 -8.12
C THR A 134 14.05 -12.74 -8.29
N PRO A 135 14.37 -11.75 -7.42
CA PRO A 135 13.78 -10.43 -7.52
C PRO A 135 14.13 -9.81 -8.87
N GLY A 136 13.11 -9.42 -9.63
CA GLY A 136 13.27 -8.56 -10.79
C GLY A 136 13.38 -7.09 -10.38
N ALA A 137 13.37 -6.19 -11.37
CA ALA A 137 13.21 -4.76 -11.12
C ALA A 137 11.86 -4.49 -10.46
N ALA A 138 11.80 -3.50 -9.55
CA ALA A 138 10.55 -3.07 -8.96
C ALA A 138 9.63 -2.48 -10.03
N TRP A 139 8.34 -2.78 -9.95
CA TRP A 139 7.32 -2.06 -10.70
C TRP A 139 7.04 -0.74 -9.98
N VAL A 140 7.20 0.36 -10.71
CA VAL A 140 7.04 1.71 -10.19
C VAL A 140 5.77 2.32 -10.76
N TYR A 141 4.91 2.79 -9.87
CA TYR A 141 3.64 3.43 -10.18
C TYR A 141 3.61 4.84 -9.64
N THR A 142 2.92 5.71 -10.34
CA THR A 142 2.60 7.07 -9.89
C THR A 142 1.08 7.25 -9.81
N PRO A 143 0.57 8.23 -9.06
CA PRO A 143 -0.85 8.51 -9.02
C PRO A 143 -1.40 8.84 -10.41
N LEU A 144 -2.55 8.22 -10.75
CA LEU A 144 -3.26 8.55 -11.96
C LEU A 144 -3.67 10.03 -11.93
N LYS A 145 -3.19 10.80 -12.87
CA LYS A 145 -3.60 12.20 -13.03
C LYS A 145 -5.00 12.25 -13.63
N ARG A 146 -5.91 12.85 -12.91
CA ARG A 146 -7.27 13.17 -13.39
C ARG A 146 -7.27 14.46 -14.19
#